data_b3e3d47cb45ea3ae7b97ebfcc83a01aa
#
_entry.id   b3e3d47cb45ea3ae7b97ebfcc83a01aa
#
_cell.length_a   1.000
_cell.length_b   1.000
_cell.length_c   1.000
_cell.angle_alpha   90.00
_cell.angle_beta   90.00
_cell.angle_gamma   90.00
#
_symmetry.space_group_name_H-M   'P 1'
#
loop_
_entity.id
_entity.type
_entity.pdbx_description
1 polymer ?
#
loop_
_entity_poly.entity_id
_entity_poly.type
_entity_poly.pdbx_seq_one_letter_code
_entity_poly.pdbx_strand_id
1 'polypeptide(L)'
;MVSTPNGGFERNGRWPIAMYWAMVGALFLAFEIYVMGRWISGPYFVATDPGPDPISTTTQFWLPIMQIGVPLLTLIVFWIWLIRPWLRTGEITSDGLMLLACGGLFFWDASMNYTS
;
A
#
# COMPACT_ATOMS: atom_id res chain seq x y z
N MET A 1 -41.65 19.77 29.22
CA MET A 1 -40.55 20.53 28.60
C MET A 1 -39.25 19.83 28.90
N VAL A 2 -38.72 19.07 27.96
CA VAL A 2 -37.44 18.40 28.12
C VAL A 2 -36.40 19.29 27.45
N SER A 3 -35.51 19.90 28.21
CA SER A 3 -34.38 20.67 27.70
C SER A 3 -33.36 19.72 27.10
N THR A 4 -33.18 19.78 25.79
CA THR A 4 -32.04 19.18 25.12
C THR A 4 -30.75 19.82 25.59
N PRO A 5 -29.75 19.06 26.10
CA PRO A 5 -28.47 19.63 26.39
C PRO A 5 -27.78 19.92 25.03
N ASN A 6 -27.67 21.22 24.74
CA ASN A 6 -26.77 21.68 23.67
C ASN A 6 -25.34 21.33 24.08
N GLY A 7 -24.93 20.11 23.74
CA GLY A 7 -23.53 19.71 23.72
C GLY A 7 -22.81 20.45 22.62
N GLY A 8 -22.50 21.73 22.85
CA GLY A 8 -21.55 22.46 22.05
C GLY A 8 -20.23 21.72 22.14
N PHE A 9 -19.88 20.99 21.10
CA PHE A 9 -18.49 20.57 20.90
C PHE A 9 -17.68 21.86 20.82
N GLU A 10 -17.11 22.28 21.93
CA GLU A 10 -16.04 23.26 21.91
C GLU A 10 -14.95 22.69 20.99
N ARG A 11 -14.85 23.22 19.79
CA ARG A 11 -13.70 23.06 18.91
C ARG A 11 -12.52 23.75 19.59
N ASN A 12 -11.95 23.09 20.60
CA ASN A 12 -10.59 23.40 21.01
C ASN A 12 -9.75 23.28 19.75
N GLY A 13 -9.07 24.36 19.36
CA GLY A 13 -8.26 24.47 18.14
C GLY A 13 -7.04 23.55 18.08
N ARG A 14 -7.11 22.41 18.77
CA ARG A 14 -6.16 21.31 18.69
C ARG A 14 -6.63 20.36 17.59
N TRP A 15 -5.82 20.20 16.61
CA TRP A 15 -6.02 19.20 15.56
C TRP A 15 -6.27 17.82 16.20
N PRO A 16 -7.30 17.07 15.79
CA PRO A 16 -7.54 15.76 16.36
C PRO A 16 -6.32 14.87 16.08
N ILE A 17 -5.95 14.04 17.05
CA ILE A 17 -4.82 13.11 16.97
C ILE A 17 -4.80 12.32 15.64
N ALA A 18 -5.98 11.94 15.14
CA ALA A 18 -6.12 11.28 13.84
C ALA A 18 -5.50 12.08 12.68
N MET A 19 -5.52 13.40 12.75
CA MET A 19 -4.98 14.27 11.71
C MET A 19 -3.45 14.29 11.70
N TYR A 20 -2.82 14.23 12.87
CA TYR A 20 -1.36 14.07 12.97
C TYR A 20 -0.91 12.73 12.37
N TRP A 21 -1.61 11.64 12.70
CA TRP A 21 -1.31 10.33 12.12
C TRP A 21 -1.57 10.27 10.61
N ALA A 22 -2.62 10.93 10.13
CA ALA A 22 -2.88 11.05 8.70
C ALA A 22 -1.76 11.81 7.98
N MET A 23 -1.22 12.88 8.56
CA MET A 23 -0.08 13.62 8.01
C MET A 23 1.19 12.75 7.98
N VAL A 24 1.48 12.03 9.05
CA VAL A 24 2.62 11.09 9.11
C VAL A 24 2.49 10.02 8.02
N GLY A 25 1.30 9.41 7.88
CA GLY A 25 1.03 8.43 6.84
C GLY A 25 1.17 9.01 5.42
N ALA A 26 0.69 10.23 5.19
CA ALA A 26 0.81 10.90 3.90
C ALA A 26 2.28 11.20 3.54
N LEU A 27 3.10 11.63 4.50
CA LEU A 27 4.53 11.83 4.31
C LEU A 27 5.25 10.52 3.98
N PHE A 28 4.87 9.45 4.68
CA PHE A 28 5.41 8.12 4.44
C PHE A 28 5.09 7.61 3.02
N LEU A 29 3.82 7.72 2.60
CA LEU A 29 3.41 7.36 1.23
C LEU A 29 4.12 8.20 0.17
N ALA A 30 4.29 9.50 0.40
CA ALA A 30 5.03 10.36 -0.52
C ALA A 30 6.50 9.92 -0.65
N PHE A 31 7.12 9.52 0.46
CA PHE A 31 8.47 8.96 0.46
C PHE A 31 8.55 7.63 -0.31
N GLU A 32 7.61 6.71 -0.09
CA GLU A 32 7.54 5.44 -0.82
C GLU A 32 7.41 5.68 -2.34
N ILE A 33 6.48 6.54 -2.75
CA ILE A 33 6.27 6.90 -4.15
C ILE A 33 7.55 7.51 -4.75
N TYR A 34 8.22 8.39 -4.03
CA TYR A 34 9.47 8.98 -4.47
C TYR A 34 10.57 7.94 -4.68
N VAL A 35 10.78 7.04 -3.70
CA VAL A 35 11.81 6.00 -3.77
C VAL A 35 11.52 5.03 -4.92
N MET A 36 10.28 4.54 -5.03
CA MET A 36 9.88 3.64 -6.11
C MET A 36 9.99 4.30 -7.48
N GLY A 37 9.57 5.56 -7.60
CA GLY A 37 9.70 6.33 -8.83
C GLY A 37 11.15 6.52 -9.25
N ARG A 38 12.03 6.83 -8.31
CA ARG A 38 13.48 6.95 -8.54
C ARG A 38 14.10 5.62 -8.95
N TRP A 39 13.67 4.52 -8.33
CA TRP A 39 14.17 3.19 -8.68
C TRP A 39 13.73 2.77 -10.08
N ILE A 40 12.43 2.90 -10.41
CA ILE A 40 11.88 2.52 -11.74
C ILE A 40 12.52 3.36 -12.87
N SER A 41 12.75 4.66 -12.63
CA SER A 41 13.38 5.55 -13.63
C SER A 41 14.90 5.51 -13.60
N GLY A 42 15.50 4.75 -12.70
CA GLY A 42 16.94 4.67 -12.52
C GLY A 42 17.61 3.59 -13.35
N PRO A 43 18.95 3.60 -13.44
CA PRO A 43 19.73 2.63 -14.22
C PRO A 43 19.71 1.22 -13.61
N TYR A 44 19.23 1.08 -12.37
CA TYR A 44 19.18 -0.20 -11.67
C TYR A 44 17.88 -0.98 -11.88
N PHE A 45 16.91 -0.38 -12.59
CA PHE A 45 15.68 -1.06 -12.99
C PHE A 45 15.94 -1.90 -14.25
N VAL A 46 16.72 -2.96 -14.07
CA VAL A 46 17.09 -3.91 -15.12
C VAL A 46 16.74 -5.33 -14.67
N ALA A 47 16.47 -6.20 -15.63
CA ALA A 47 16.27 -7.61 -15.32
C ALA A 47 17.56 -8.19 -14.73
N THR A 48 17.44 -8.94 -13.62
CA THR A 48 18.58 -9.65 -13.04
C THR A 48 18.99 -10.78 -13.97
N ASP A 49 20.28 -10.88 -14.27
CA ASP A 49 20.80 -11.99 -15.07
C ASP A 49 20.51 -13.32 -14.34
N PRO A 50 20.01 -14.33 -15.07
CA PRO A 50 19.87 -15.65 -14.50
C PRO A 50 21.25 -16.17 -14.08
N GLY A 51 21.34 -16.75 -12.88
CA GLY A 51 22.57 -17.35 -12.37
C GLY A 51 23.10 -18.45 -13.31
N PRO A 52 24.33 -18.91 -13.10
CA PRO A 52 24.98 -19.92 -13.96
C PRO A 52 24.31 -21.30 -13.88
N ASP A 53 23.51 -21.55 -12.87
CA ASP A 53 22.86 -22.85 -12.68
C ASP A 53 21.59 -22.97 -13.54
N PRO A 54 21.39 -24.11 -14.22
CA PRO A 54 20.20 -24.34 -15.02
C PRO A 54 18.95 -24.39 -14.12
N ILE A 55 17.99 -23.53 -14.43
CA ILE A 55 16.70 -23.51 -13.73
C ILE A 55 15.92 -24.78 -14.08
N SER A 56 15.39 -25.49 -13.08
CA SER A 56 14.60 -26.70 -13.30
C SER A 56 13.37 -26.43 -14.19
N THR A 57 12.95 -27.41 -14.97
CA THR A 57 11.78 -27.29 -15.86
C THR A 57 10.52 -26.90 -15.08
N THR A 58 10.36 -27.43 -13.87
CA THR A 58 9.25 -27.07 -12.97
C THR A 58 9.27 -25.60 -12.60
N THR A 59 10.44 -25.07 -12.27
CA THR A 59 10.59 -23.64 -11.92
C THR A 59 10.33 -22.75 -13.14
N GLN A 60 10.82 -23.13 -14.31
CA GLN A 60 10.58 -22.40 -15.56
C GLN A 60 9.08 -22.31 -15.90
N PHE A 61 8.30 -23.34 -15.56
CA PHE A 61 6.85 -23.34 -15.74
C PHE A 61 6.14 -22.42 -14.73
N TRP A 62 6.50 -22.51 -13.44
CA TRP A 62 5.81 -21.77 -12.38
C TRP A 62 6.19 -20.29 -12.30
N LEU A 63 7.41 -19.93 -12.69
CA LEU A 63 7.92 -18.58 -12.60
C LEU A 63 7.02 -17.53 -13.31
N PRO A 64 6.68 -17.68 -14.61
CA PRO A 64 5.81 -16.72 -15.28
C PRO A 64 4.38 -16.71 -14.73
N ILE A 65 3.87 -17.86 -14.28
CA ILE A 65 2.56 -17.94 -13.63
C ILE A 65 2.53 -17.09 -12.37
N MET A 66 3.57 -17.17 -11.54
CA MET A 66 3.67 -16.36 -10.32
C MET A 66 3.93 -14.88 -10.63
N GLN A 67 4.80 -14.58 -11.59
CA GLN A 67 5.12 -13.20 -11.98
C GLN A 67 3.91 -12.44 -12.52
N ILE A 68 2.99 -13.11 -13.20
CA ILE A 68 1.79 -12.49 -13.77
C ILE A 68 0.61 -12.68 -12.84
N GLY A 69 0.44 -13.87 -12.29
CA GLY A 69 -0.72 -14.25 -11.48
C GLY A 69 -0.80 -13.48 -10.16
N VAL A 70 0.31 -13.33 -9.46
CA VAL A 70 0.33 -12.61 -8.18
C VAL A 70 -0.01 -11.12 -8.35
N PRO A 71 0.58 -10.35 -9.26
CA PRO A 71 0.18 -8.97 -9.50
C PRO A 71 -1.28 -8.83 -9.94
N LEU A 72 -1.77 -9.71 -10.83
CA LEU A 72 -3.17 -9.70 -11.25
C LEU A 72 -4.11 -9.97 -10.08
N LEU A 73 -3.82 -10.97 -9.26
CA LEU A 73 -4.62 -11.28 -8.07
C LEU A 73 -4.61 -10.08 -7.10
N THR A 74 -3.46 -9.47 -6.89
CA THR A 74 -3.33 -8.27 -6.06
C THR A 74 -4.21 -7.13 -6.57
N LEU A 75 -4.18 -6.83 -7.88
CA LEU A 75 -5.02 -5.81 -8.48
C LEU A 75 -6.52 -6.11 -8.32
N ILE A 76 -6.93 -7.39 -8.47
CA ILE A 76 -8.31 -7.82 -8.27
C ILE A 76 -8.75 -7.61 -6.82
N VAL A 77 -7.92 -7.99 -5.85
CA VAL A 77 -8.19 -7.81 -4.42
C VAL A 77 -8.31 -6.33 -4.07
N PHE A 78 -7.39 -5.48 -4.55
CA PHE A 78 -7.44 -4.03 -4.37
C PHE A 78 -8.70 -3.43 -5.00
N TRP A 79 -9.09 -3.90 -6.19
CA TRP A 79 -10.30 -3.46 -6.83
C TRP A 79 -11.55 -3.77 -6.02
N ILE A 80 -11.69 -5.02 -5.57
CA ILE A 80 -12.91 -5.49 -4.88
C ILE A 80 -13.04 -4.87 -3.49
N TRP A 81 -11.95 -4.79 -2.72
CA TRP A 81 -12.00 -4.43 -1.30
C TRP A 81 -11.65 -2.96 -1.02
N LEU A 82 -10.97 -2.29 -1.92
CA LEU A 82 -10.63 -0.88 -1.76
C LEU A 82 -11.38 0.03 -2.74
N ILE A 83 -11.15 -0.17 -4.04
CA ILE A 83 -11.61 0.80 -5.04
C ILE A 83 -13.13 0.75 -5.22
N ARG A 84 -13.71 -0.43 -5.40
CA ARG A 84 -15.13 -0.59 -5.61
C ARG A 84 -16.00 -0.08 -4.44
N PRO A 85 -15.74 -0.41 -3.17
CA PRO A 85 -16.45 0.17 -2.03
C PRO A 85 -16.29 1.68 -1.95
N TRP A 86 -15.07 2.19 -2.12
CA TRP A 86 -14.79 3.63 -2.11
C TRP A 86 -15.59 4.39 -3.16
N LEU A 87 -15.62 3.91 -4.40
CA LEU A 87 -16.40 4.54 -5.48
C LEU A 87 -17.92 4.50 -5.21
N ARG A 88 -18.42 3.53 -4.44
CA ARG A 88 -19.85 3.37 -4.14
C ARG A 88 -20.31 4.22 -2.96
N THR A 89 -19.50 4.32 -1.92
CA THR A 89 -19.87 4.94 -0.64
C THR A 89 -19.21 6.28 -0.41
N GLY A 90 -18.14 6.61 -1.17
CA GLY A 90 -17.28 7.77 -0.94
C GLY A 90 -16.34 7.61 0.25
N GLU A 91 -16.41 6.48 0.96
CA GLU A 91 -15.61 6.19 2.15
C GLU A 91 -14.76 4.94 1.95
N ILE A 92 -13.54 4.95 2.51
CA ILE A 92 -12.68 3.77 2.52
C ILE A 92 -13.08 2.90 3.70
N THR A 93 -13.41 1.64 3.44
CA THR A 93 -13.76 0.66 4.47
C THR A 93 -12.56 0.29 5.33
N SER A 94 -12.81 -0.26 6.53
CA SER A 94 -11.74 -0.76 7.41
C SER A 94 -10.86 -1.81 6.72
N ASP A 95 -11.47 -2.69 5.91
CA ASP A 95 -10.74 -3.71 5.14
C ASP A 95 -9.84 -3.06 4.07
N GLY A 96 -10.33 -2.00 3.41
CA GLY A 96 -9.54 -1.22 2.47
C GLY A 96 -8.36 -0.51 3.14
N LEU A 97 -8.54 0.03 4.35
CA LEU A 97 -7.46 0.63 5.13
C LEU A 97 -6.41 -0.41 5.56
N MET A 98 -6.84 -1.60 6.00
CA MET A 98 -5.93 -2.70 6.31
C MET A 98 -5.14 -3.13 5.09
N LEU A 99 -5.78 -3.23 3.93
CA LEU A 99 -5.12 -3.59 2.69
C LEU A 99 -4.04 -2.58 2.29
N LEU A 100 -4.32 -1.28 2.44
CA LEU A 100 -3.33 -0.22 2.21
C LEU A 100 -2.17 -0.29 3.21
N ALA A 101 -2.45 -0.55 4.49
CA ALA A 101 -1.42 -0.70 5.50
C ALA A 101 -0.52 -1.91 5.22
N CYS A 102 -1.10 -3.05 4.82
CA CYS A 102 -0.33 -4.22 4.42
C CYS A 102 0.52 -3.95 3.17
N GLY A 103 -0.01 -3.20 2.19
CA GLY A 103 0.75 -2.78 1.01
C GLY A 103 1.99 -1.94 1.37
N GLY A 104 1.86 -1.02 2.33
CA GLY A 104 3.00 -0.24 2.84
C GLY A 104 4.06 -1.09 3.55
N LEU A 105 3.66 -2.16 4.25
CA LEU A 105 4.61 -3.07 4.90
C LEU A 105 5.51 -3.81 3.90
N PHE A 106 5.03 -4.13 2.70
CA PHE A 106 5.86 -4.75 1.66
C PHE A 106 7.03 -3.87 1.21
N PHE A 107 6.86 -2.55 1.24
CA PHE A 107 7.95 -1.62 0.95
C PHE A 107 9.09 -1.75 1.96
N TRP A 108 8.77 -1.89 3.24
CA TRP A 108 9.76 -2.07 4.30
C TRP A 108 10.51 -3.39 4.17
N ASP A 109 9.85 -4.47 3.83
CA ASP A 109 10.48 -5.77 3.64
C ASP A 109 11.54 -5.70 2.53
N ALA A 110 11.20 -5.12 1.39
CA ALA A 110 12.14 -4.89 0.31
C ALA A 110 13.31 -3.99 0.75
N SER A 111 13.05 -2.88 1.45
CA SER A 111 14.07 -1.94 1.91
C SER A 111 15.05 -2.58 2.88
N MET A 112 14.58 -3.42 3.81
CA MET A 112 15.40 -4.12 4.79
C MET A 112 16.37 -5.12 4.14
N ASN A 113 15.95 -5.76 3.04
CA ASN A 113 16.78 -6.71 2.31
C ASN A 113 17.90 -6.04 1.49
N TYR A 114 17.76 -4.76 1.16
CA TYR A 114 18.76 -4.02 0.38
C TYR A 114 19.70 -3.15 1.22
N THR A 115 19.44 -3.00 2.53
CA THR A 115 20.22 -2.15 3.43
C THR A 115 21.06 -2.93 4.44
N SER A 116 21.03 -4.25 4.43
CA SER A 116 21.81 -5.14 5.32
C SER A 116 23.17 -5.54 4.75
#